data_d37e1487bbaeb01994801529e69ab33a
#
_entry.id   d37e1487bbaeb01994801529e69ab33a
#
_cell.length_a   1.000
_cell.length_b   1.000
_cell.length_c   1.000
_cell.angle_alpha   90.00
_cell.angle_beta   90.00
_cell.angle_gamma   90.00
#
_symmetry.space_group_name_H-M   'P 1'
#
loop_
_entity.id
_entity.type
_entity.pdbx_description
1 polymer ?
#
loop_
_entity_poly.entity_id
_entity_poly.type
_entity_poly.pdbx_seq_one_letter_code
_entity_poly.pdbx_strand_id
1 'polypeptide(L)'
;MDLNAGPEYIDFRKNVLSFLEENKHMAGKARTPVRPSNEELKWQKKLIDNGYAARTIPREYGGYGAETDVLKSRIIAEEFSKANIPMGMANQGISMLVPTLLELGSDDQKNDWISKTISGEVIWCQGYSEPGSGSDLASLQTKAIVDGDDFVINGQKIWTSGAQMSDMMFCLVRTEPDAPKHKGISYVLIDMNSPGIEVRPLMTMTGHAEFNEVFFTDVRVPKNQIVGKRGEGWYVANATLTHERGMLGDPNQSATRLNEIIELMQQETINGEKLINNPVHLDRLMKLQARVLSLSLIHI
;
A
#
# COMPACT_ATOMS: atom_id res chain seq x y z
N MET A 1 -22.37 16.20 18.09
CA MET A 1 -21.27 16.22 17.10
C MET A 1 -21.82 16.93 15.88
N ASP A 2 -21.24 18.05 15.47
CA ASP A 2 -21.65 18.72 14.24
C ASP A 2 -20.98 18.00 13.06
N LEU A 3 -21.79 17.39 12.20
CA LEU A 3 -21.33 16.68 11.01
C LEU A 3 -21.26 17.57 9.77
N ASN A 4 -21.58 18.85 9.91
CA ASN A 4 -21.48 19.81 8.82
C ASN A 4 -20.03 20.21 8.61
N ALA A 5 -19.54 19.99 7.40
CA ALA A 5 -18.24 20.48 7.00
C ALA A 5 -18.25 22.02 6.99
N GLY A 6 -17.26 22.64 7.64
CA GLY A 6 -17.09 24.09 7.60
C GLY A 6 -16.88 24.63 6.19
N PRO A 7 -17.01 25.95 5.97
CA PRO A 7 -16.88 26.57 4.64
C PRO A 7 -15.61 26.17 3.89
N GLU A 8 -14.49 26.01 4.58
CA GLU A 8 -13.20 25.62 4.00
C GLU A 8 -13.25 24.22 3.34
N TYR A 9 -13.98 23.27 3.95
CA TYR A 9 -14.13 21.93 3.40
C TYR A 9 -15.09 21.88 2.22
N ILE A 10 -16.11 22.76 2.22
CA ILE A 10 -17.02 22.94 1.08
C ILE A 10 -16.21 23.47 -0.12
N ASP A 11 -15.38 24.46 0.07
CA ASP A 11 -14.57 25.03 -1.00
C ASP A 11 -13.46 24.07 -1.43
N PHE A 12 -12.86 23.33 -0.51
CA PHE A 12 -11.92 22.26 -0.86
C PHE A 12 -12.59 21.19 -1.72
N ARG A 13 -13.82 20.76 -1.40
CA ARG A 13 -14.59 19.80 -2.20
C ARG A 13 -14.85 20.32 -3.61
N LYS A 14 -15.19 21.60 -3.77
CA LYS A 14 -15.36 22.23 -5.09
C LYS A 14 -14.06 22.18 -5.90
N ASN A 15 -12.91 22.44 -5.26
CA ASN A 15 -11.61 22.37 -5.92
C ASN A 15 -11.29 20.94 -6.39
N VAL A 16 -11.60 19.91 -5.58
CA VAL A 16 -11.45 18.51 -5.98
C VAL A 16 -12.33 18.20 -7.19
N LEU A 17 -13.60 18.61 -7.17
CA LEU A 17 -14.54 18.39 -8.28
C LEU A 17 -14.09 19.08 -9.58
N SER A 18 -13.63 20.34 -9.49
CA SER A 18 -13.09 21.07 -10.65
C SER A 18 -11.87 20.36 -11.23
N PHE A 19 -10.94 19.95 -10.36
CA PHE A 19 -9.76 19.19 -10.80
C PHE A 19 -10.14 17.89 -11.52
N LEU A 20 -11.09 17.12 -10.98
CA LEU A 20 -11.56 15.89 -11.60
C LEU A 20 -12.18 16.14 -12.97
N GLU A 21 -13.06 17.15 -13.08
CA GLU A 21 -13.71 17.49 -14.36
C GLU A 21 -12.69 17.88 -15.43
N GLU A 22 -11.70 18.69 -15.07
CA GLU A 22 -10.67 19.16 -16.00
C GLU A 22 -9.68 18.07 -16.42
N ASN A 23 -9.39 17.09 -15.53
CA ASN A 23 -8.29 16.16 -15.71
C ASN A 23 -8.69 14.68 -15.84
N LYS A 24 -10.00 14.34 -15.76
CA LYS A 24 -10.48 12.95 -15.85
C LYS A 24 -10.03 12.21 -17.10
N HIS A 25 -9.78 12.94 -18.20
CA HIS A 25 -9.31 12.37 -19.47
C HIS A 25 -7.87 11.81 -19.39
N MET A 26 -7.08 12.25 -18.39
CA MET A 26 -5.72 11.76 -18.13
C MET A 26 -5.70 10.49 -17.26
N ALA A 27 -6.77 10.25 -16.51
CA ALA A 27 -6.85 9.11 -15.60
C ALA A 27 -7.01 7.82 -16.42
N GLY A 28 -6.03 6.93 -16.31
CA GLY A 28 -6.14 5.57 -16.84
C GLY A 28 -7.22 4.76 -16.09
N LYS A 29 -7.61 3.62 -16.64
CA LYS A 29 -8.43 2.67 -15.88
C LYS A 29 -7.57 2.04 -14.80
N ALA A 30 -8.08 1.90 -13.58
CA ALA A 30 -7.43 1.12 -12.53
C ALA A 30 -7.13 -0.28 -13.07
N ARG A 31 -5.86 -0.68 -13.06
CA ARG A 31 -5.41 -1.98 -13.55
C ARG A 31 -4.95 -2.86 -12.39
N THR A 32 -5.00 -4.17 -12.61
CA THR A 32 -4.34 -5.18 -11.77
C THR A 32 -2.84 -4.87 -11.62
N PRO A 33 -2.17 -5.37 -10.57
CA PRO A 33 -0.79 -5.05 -10.25
C PRO A 33 0.16 -5.43 -11.41
N VAL A 34 0.50 -4.43 -12.19
CA VAL A 34 1.49 -4.47 -13.30
C VAL A 34 2.37 -3.24 -13.10
N ARG A 35 3.56 -3.24 -13.67
CA ARG A 35 4.38 -2.01 -13.72
C ARG A 35 3.55 -0.87 -14.30
N PRO A 36 3.59 0.33 -13.68
CA PRO A 36 2.79 1.46 -14.16
C PRO A 36 3.22 1.86 -15.58
N SER A 37 2.24 2.16 -16.39
CA SER A 37 2.44 2.73 -17.72
C SER A 37 2.90 4.19 -17.62
N ASN A 38 3.46 4.73 -18.71
CA ASN A 38 3.81 6.15 -18.78
C ASN A 38 2.61 7.09 -18.51
N GLU A 39 1.40 6.67 -18.84
CA GLU A 39 0.17 7.43 -18.58
C GLU A 39 -0.14 7.44 -17.09
N GLU A 40 -0.03 6.28 -16.43
CA GLU A 40 -0.21 6.18 -14.98
C GLU A 40 0.84 6.96 -14.19
N LEU A 41 2.11 6.97 -14.64
CA LEU A 41 3.16 7.81 -14.05
C LEU A 41 2.86 9.31 -14.21
N LYS A 42 2.38 9.74 -15.38
CA LYS A 42 1.96 11.13 -15.61
C LYS A 42 0.77 11.51 -14.74
N TRP A 43 -0.20 10.60 -14.59
CA TRP A 43 -1.35 10.81 -13.71
C TRP A 43 -0.90 10.92 -12.25
N GLN A 44 -0.05 10.00 -11.78
CA GLN A 44 0.52 10.05 -10.44
C GLN A 44 1.21 11.39 -10.15
N LYS A 45 2.06 11.83 -11.08
CA LYS A 45 2.72 13.15 -10.95
C LYS A 45 1.71 14.29 -10.88
N LYS A 46 0.69 14.28 -11.73
CA LYS A 46 -0.39 15.29 -11.73
C LYS A 46 -1.10 15.33 -10.38
N LEU A 47 -1.37 14.16 -9.79
CA LEU A 47 -2.01 14.07 -8.47
C LEU A 47 -1.10 14.62 -7.36
N ILE A 48 0.20 14.31 -7.39
CA ILE A 48 1.18 14.81 -6.41
C ILE A 48 1.27 16.34 -6.52
N ASP A 49 1.44 16.88 -7.72
CA ASP A 49 1.58 18.32 -7.97
C ASP A 49 0.35 19.12 -7.47
N ASN A 50 -0.84 18.50 -7.38
CA ASN A 50 -2.09 19.11 -6.91
C ASN A 50 -2.50 18.68 -5.49
N GLY A 51 -1.70 17.87 -4.81
CA GLY A 51 -1.93 17.47 -3.41
C GLY A 51 -3.03 16.43 -3.22
N TYR A 52 -3.31 15.61 -4.24
CA TYR A 52 -4.27 14.50 -4.19
C TYR A 52 -3.58 13.15 -3.99
N ALA A 53 -2.27 13.04 -4.26
CA ALA A 53 -1.42 11.93 -3.86
C ALA A 53 -0.20 12.45 -3.09
N ALA A 54 0.45 11.59 -2.29
CA ALA A 54 1.61 11.92 -1.44
C ALA A 54 1.44 13.26 -0.68
N ARG A 55 0.22 13.51 -0.21
CA ARG A 55 -0.22 14.80 0.29
C ARG A 55 0.57 15.29 1.49
N THR A 56 0.86 14.41 2.44
CA THR A 56 1.57 14.71 3.71
C THR A 56 3.07 14.45 3.62
N ILE A 57 3.56 13.90 2.52
CA ILE A 57 4.99 13.69 2.31
C ILE A 57 5.66 15.05 2.12
N PRO A 58 6.79 15.33 2.81
CA PRO A 58 7.50 16.59 2.69
C PRO A 58 7.93 16.92 1.26
N ARG A 59 7.93 18.21 0.94
CA ARG A 59 8.33 18.68 -0.41
C ARG A 59 9.77 18.35 -0.77
N GLU A 60 10.66 18.34 0.21
CA GLU A 60 12.06 17.97 0.04
C GLU A 60 12.22 16.54 -0.49
N TYR A 61 11.26 15.65 -0.22
CA TYR A 61 11.22 14.28 -0.74
C TYR A 61 10.24 14.11 -1.91
N GLY A 62 9.82 15.20 -2.54
CA GLY A 62 8.98 15.16 -3.75
C GLY A 62 7.48 15.06 -3.48
N GLY A 63 7.03 15.13 -2.23
CA GLY A 63 5.63 15.16 -1.88
C GLY A 63 4.99 16.56 -1.99
N TYR A 64 3.71 16.66 -1.68
CA TYR A 64 3.00 17.94 -1.70
C TYR A 64 3.28 18.80 -0.46
N GLY A 65 3.61 18.19 0.68
CA GLY A 65 3.98 18.88 1.93
C GLY A 65 2.83 19.59 2.62
N ALA A 66 1.63 19.07 2.55
CA ALA A 66 0.50 19.55 3.33
C ALA A 66 0.51 18.94 4.74
N GLU A 67 -0.07 19.66 5.68
CA GLU A 67 -0.37 19.13 7.00
C GLU A 67 -1.41 18.01 6.94
N THR A 68 -1.39 17.13 7.95
CA THR A 68 -2.36 16.05 8.07
C THR A 68 -3.75 16.62 8.34
N ASP A 69 -4.70 16.28 7.47
CA ASP A 69 -6.10 16.68 7.57
C ASP A 69 -6.98 15.51 7.11
N VAL A 70 -7.59 14.86 8.09
CA VAL A 70 -8.41 13.66 7.86
C VAL A 70 -9.64 13.97 7.01
N LEU A 71 -10.28 15.14 7.21
CA LEU A 71 -11.47 15.53 6.45
C LEU A 71 -11.14 15.82 4.99
N LYS A 72 -10.01 16.51 4.72
CA LYS A 72 -9.57 16.73 3.33
C LYS A 72 -9.20 15.42 2.63
N SER A 73 -8.51 14.52 3.33
CA SER A 73 -8.19 13.18 2.78
C SER A 73 -9.46 12.38 2.47
N ARG A 74 -10.46 12.45 3.34
CA ARG A 74 -11.77 11.82 3.12
C ARG A 74 -12.51 12.44 1.92
N ILE A 75 -12.54 13.76 1.80
CA ILE A 75 -13.17 14.44 0.65
C ILE A 75 -12.54 13.99 -0.66
N ILE A 76 -11.20 13.92 -0.72
CA ILE A 76 -10.48 13.42 -1.90
C ILE A 76 -10.96 12.00 -2.23
N ALA A 77 -10.90 11.08 -1.26
CA ALA A 77 -11.29 9.68 -1.45
C ALA A 77 -12.75 9.53 -1.92
N GLU A 78 -13.69 10.27 -1.31
CA GLU A 78 -15.10 10.27 -1.67
C GLU A 78 -15.34 10.75 -3.11
N GLU A 79 -14.76 11.89 -3.50
CA GLU A 79 -15.04 12.48 -4.80
C GLU A 79 -14.36 11.70 -5.94
N PHE A 80 -13.14 11.18 -5.72
CA PHE A 80 -12.48 10.29 -6.68
C PHE A 80 -13.27 8.98 -6.87
N SER A 81 -13.76 8.38 -5.76
CA SER A 81 -14.58 7.17 -5.81
C SER A 81 -15.90 7.40 -6.55
N LYS A 82 -16.64 8.48 -6.25
CA LYS A 82 -17.88 8.84 -6.94
C LYS A 82 -17.68 9.08 -8.44
N ALA A 83 -16.55 9.68 -8.81
CA ALA A 83 -16.19 9.91 -10.20
C ALA A 83 -15.68 8.66 -10.92
N ASN A 84 -15.47 7.55 -10.20
CA ASN A 84 -14.80 6.33 -10.69
C ASN A 84 -13.42 6.62 -11.31
N ILE A 85 -12.66 7.51 -10.67
CA ILE A 85 -11.32 7.94 -11.10
C ILE A 85 -10.28 7.39 -10.11
N PRO A 86 -9.19 6.75 -10.58
CA PRO A 86 -8.13 6.26 -9.71
C PRO A 86 -7.44 7.37 -8.91
N MET A 87 -7.27 7.18 -7.60
CA MET A 87 -6.56 8.09 -6.70
C MET A 87 -5.03 8.04 -6.84
N GLY A 88 -4.52 7.49 -7.93
CA GLY A 88 -3.10 7.25 -8.12
C GLY A 88 -2.65 5.88 -7.64
N MET A 89 -1.34 5.73 -7.49
CA MET A 89 -0.75 4.45 -7.11
C MET A 89 -0.88 4.20 -5.61
N ALA A 90 -1.32 2.99 -5.27
CA ALA A 90 -1.30 2.45 -3.92
C ALA A 90 -0.56 1.12 -3.95
N ASN A 91 0.68 1.08 -3.49
CA ASN A 91 1.51 -0.11 -3.40
C ASN A 91 2.25 -0.15 -2.07
N GLN A 92 2.87 -1.29 -1.76
CA GLN A 92 3.57 -1.51 -0.49
C GLN A 92 4.68 -0.47 -0.24
N GLY A 93 5.38 -0.03 -1.31
CA GLY A 93 6.39 1.03 -1.20
C GLY A 93 5.79 2.34 -0.69
N ILE A 94 4.74 2.81 -1.34
CA ILE A 94 4.09 4.10 -1.00
C ILE A 94 3.40 4.03 0.37
N SER A 95 2.64 2.96 0.61
CA SER A 95 1.75 2.89 1.77
C SER A 95 2.43 2.39 3.05
N MET A 96 3.53 1.65 2.92
CA MET A 96 4.22 1.01 4.05
C MET A 96 5.66 1.50 4.21
N LEU A 97 6.48 1.42 3.15
CA LEU A 97 7.90 1.75 3.26
C LEU A 97 8.14 3.25 3.41
N VAL A 98 7.50 4.08 2.59
CA VAL A 98 7.70 5.54 2.64
C VAL A 98 7.44 6.11 4.04
N PRO A 99 6.30 5.85 4.71
CA PRO A 99 6.10 6.32 6.08
C PRO A 99 7.10 5.71 7.07
N THR A 100 7.52 4.45 6.87
CA THR A 100 8.57 3.83 7.70
C THR A 100 9.92 4.55 7.52
N LEU A 101 10.31 4.91 6.30
CA LEU A 101 11.54 5.66 6.05
C LEU A 101 11.47 7.09 6.61
N LEU A 102 10.33 7.76 6.51
CA LEU A 102 10.14 9.08 7.12
C LEU A 102 10.36 9.05 8.63
N GLU A 103 9.92 7.98 9.28
CA GLU A 103 10.03 7.81 10.74
C GLU A 103 11.43 7.32 11.17
N LEU A 104 12.00 6.31 10.47
CA LEU A 104 13.13 5.52 10.95
C LEU A 104 14.31 5.41 9.97
N GLY A 105 14.15 5.88 8.74
CA GLY A 105 15.20 5.87 7.73
C GLY A 105 16.28 6.93 7.99
N SER A 106 17.49 6.68 7.49
CA SER A 106 18.54 7.70 7.42
C SER A 106 18.19 8.78 6.39
N ASP A 107 18.82 9.95 6.49
CA ASP A 107 18.57 11.03 5.52
C ASP A 107 18.97 10.62 4.10
N ASP A 108 20.03 9.83 3.94
CA ASP A 108 20.43 9.25 2.63
C ASP A 108 19.31 8.35 2.09
N GLN A 109 18.78 7.44 2.91
CA GLN A 109 17.68 6.55 2.50
C GLN A 109 16.41 7.31 2.13
N LYS A 110 16.06 8.37 2.86
CA LYS A 110 14.92 9.24 2.54
C LYS A 110 15.12 9.92 1.19
N ASN A 111 16.30 10.51 0.96
CA ASN A 111 16.65 11.19 -0.28
C ASN A 111 16.71 10.25 -1.48
N ASP A 112 17.26 9.05 -1.31
CA ASP A 112 17.43 8.09 -2.39
C ASP A 112 16.12 7.46 -2.84
N TRP A 113 15.18 7.20 -1.88
CA TRP A 113 14.08 6.31 -2.14
C TRP A 113 12.70 6.95 -2.13
N ILE A 114 12.43 7.98 -1.30
CA ILE A 114 11.04 8.46 -1.13
C ILE A 114 10.49 9.02 -2.44
N SER A 115 11.21 9.94 -3.07
CA SER A 115 10.74 10.57 -4.32
C SER A 115 10.50 9.54 -5.43
N LYS A 116 11.44 8.60 -5.64
CA LYS A 116 11.32 7.54 -6.64
C LYS A 116 10.16 6.58 -6.36
N THR A 117 9.89 6.34 -5.08
CA THR A 117 8.79 5.45 -4.67
C THR A 117 7.43 6.10 -4.89
N ILE A 118 7.23 7.34 -4.44
CA ILE A 118 5.93 8.02 -4.58
C ILE A 118 5.60 8.39 -6.03
N SER A 119 6.62 8.58 -6.87
CA SER A 119 6.44 8.79 -8.31
C SER A 119 6.11 7.52 -9.08
N GLY A 120 6.35 6.33 -8.50
CA GLY A 120 6.19 5.03 -9.15
C GLY A 120 7.37 4.61 -10.01
N GLU A 121 8.50 5.32 -9.94
CA GLU A 121 9.74 4.96 -10.63
C GLU A 121 10.34 3.68 -10.06
N VAL A 122 10.26 3.50 -8.73
CA VAL A 122 10.74 2.31 -8.01
C VAL A 122 9.57 1.59 -7.35
N ILE A 123 9.44 0.29 -7.64
CA ILE A 123 8.42 -0.58 -7.09
C ILE A 123 9.05 -1.48 -6.03
N TRP A 124 8.35 -1.65 -4.92
CA TRP A 124 8.81 -2.40 -3.76
C TRP A 124 7.95 -3.63 -3.48
N CYS A 125 8.59 -4.70 -3.02
CA CYS A 125 7.92 -5.83 -2.40
C CYS A 125 8.39 -6.04 -0.95
N GLN A 126 7.61 -6.83 -0.21
CA GLN A 126 7.83 -7.13 1.21
C GLN A 126 8.40 -8.53 1.39
N GLY A 127 9.59 -8.66 1.96
CA GLY A 127 10.25 -9.92 2.26
C GLY A 127 10.19 -10.27 3.74
N TYR A 128 9.01 -10.66 4.26
CA TYR A 128 8.83 -10.96 5.69
C TYR A 128 8.70 -12.46 5.93
N SER A 129 7.59 -13.06 5.52
CA SER A 129 7.26 -14.46 5.79
C SER A 129 8.25 -15.45 5.18
N GLU A 130 8.46 -16.56 5.86
CA GLU A 130 9.23 -17.71 5.39
C GLU A 130 8.36 -18.98 5.47
N PRO A 131 8.71 -20.09 4.80
CA PRO A 131 7.93 -21.33 4.87
C PRO A 131 7.66 -21.81 6.30
N GLY A 132 8.59 -21.59 7.22
CA GLY A 132 8.47 -21.94 8.65
C GLY A 132 8.11 -20.78 9.58
N SER A 133 7.93 -19.55 9.07
CA SER A 133 7.80 -18.33 9.89
C SER A 133 6.80 -17.36 9.29
N GLY A 134 5.52 -17.58 9.57
CA GLY A 134 4.41 -16.69 9.22
C GLY A 134 3.88 -15.97 10.46
N SER A 135 2.96 -16.61 11.20
CA SER A 135 2.40 -16.04 12.44
C SER A 135 3.46 -15.82 13.53
N ASP A 136 4.42 -16.71 13.66
CA ASP A 136 5.64 -16.48 14.47
C ASP A 136 6.75 -15.90 13.59
N LEU A 137 6.53 -14.69 13.06
CA LEU A 137 7.48 -14.02 12.17
C LEU A 137 8.86 -13.82 12.82
N ALA A 138 8.90 -13.63 14.14
CA ALA A 138 10.17 -13.46 14.87
C ALA A 138 11.09 -14.70 14.82
N SER A 139 10.60 -15.86 14.40
CA SER A 139 11.39 -17.09 14.20
C SER A 139 12.03 -17.20 12.80
N LEU A 140 12.00 -16.15 12.00
CA LEU A 140 12.60 -16.12 10.66
C LEU A 140 14.09 -16.54 10.68
N GLN A 141 14.52 -17.22 9.61
CA GLN A 141 15.84 -17.87 9.50
C GLN A 141 16.72 -17.31 8.37
N THR A 142 16.18 -16.48 7.46
CA THR A 142 17.00 -15.83 6.42
C THR A 142 18.16 -15.09 7.08
N LYS A 143 19.38 -15.54 6.84
CA LYS A 143 20.60 -15.04 7.50
C LYS A 143 21.19 -13.86 6.75
N ALA A 144 21.79 -12.94 7.48
CA ALA A 144 22.63 -11.87 6.94
C ALA A 144 23.93 -11.81 7.74
N ILE A 145 25.01 -12.26 7.13
CA ILE A 145 26.34 -12.33 7.75
C ILE A 145 27.17 -11.16 7.26
N VAL A 146 27.88 -10.50 8.16
CA VAL A 146 28.81 -9.40 7.80
C VAL A 146 30.02 -9.93 7.06
N ASP A 147 30.31 -9.38 5.88
CA ASP A 147 31.50 -9.62 5.10
C ASP A 147 32.00 -8.29 4.49
N GLY A 148 33.09 -7.75 5.06
CA GLY A 148 33.60 -6.43 4.71
C GLY A 148 32.56 -5.33 4.99
N ASP A 149 32.19 -4.56 3.99
CA ASP A 149 31.20 -3.48 4.06
C ASP A 149 29.78 -3.94 3.70
N ASP A 150 29.61 -5.23 3.41
CA ASP A 150 28.35 -5.82 3.01
C ASP A 150 27.75 -6.76 4.07
N PHE A 151 26.47 -7.08 3.90
CA PHE A 151 25.84 -8.30 4.39
C PHE A 151 25.80 -9.31 3.23
N VAL A 152 26.08 -10.57 3.56
CA VAL A 152 25.83 -11.72 2.66
C VAL A 152 24.57 -12.41 3.15
N ILE A 153 23.53 -12.38 2.33
CA ILE A 153 22.19 -12.85 2.67
C ILE A 153 21.94 -14.23 2.03
N ASN A 154 21.49 -15.17 2.86
CA ASN A 154 21.10 -16.52 2.45
C ASN A 154 19.78 -16.92 3.13
N GLY A 155 18.84 -17.44 2.34
CA GLY A 155 17.55 -17.89 2.85
C GLY A 155 16.44 -17.87 1.80
N GLN A 156 15.21 -17.84 2.29
CA GLN A 156 14.02 -17.88 1.46
C GLN A 156 12.90 -17.05 2.08
N LYS A 157 12.20 -16.29 1.23
CA LYS A 157 10.93 -15.64 1.56
C LYS A 157 9.79 -16.26 0.76
N ILE A 158 8.59 -16.21 1.33
CA ILE A 158 7.38 -16.72 0.67
C ILE A 158 6.21 -15.75 0.87
N TRP A 159 5.19 -15.89 0.04
CA TRP A 159 4.02 -15.01 -0.01
C TRP A 159 4.35 -13.56 -0.35
N THR A 160 5.47 -13.36 -1.06
CA THR A 160 5.93 -12.03 -1.48
C THR A 160 5.10 -11.54 -2.64
N SER A 161 4.16 -10.63 -2.37
CA SER A 161 3.29 -10.05 -3.40
C SER A 161 4.10 -9.21 -4.39
N GLY A 162 3.94 -9.48 -5.68
CA GLY A 162 4.50 -8.67 -6.75
C GLY A 162 6.02 -8.70 -6.90
N ALA A 163 6.75 -9.64 -6.24
CA ALA A 163 8.22 -9.68 -6.31
C ALA A 163 8.74 -9.77 -7.75
N GLN A 164 8.03 -10.45 -8.65
CA GLN A 164 8.39 -10.58 -10.07
C GLN A 164 8.39 -9.24 -10.83
N MET A 165 7.84 -8.18 -10.26
CA MET A 165 7.74 -6.86 -10.88
C MET A 165 8.47 -5.78 -10.10
N SER A 166 9.00 -6.13 -8.92
CA SER A 166 9.60 -5.18 -7.99
C SER A 166 11.07 -4.92 -8.32
N ASP A 167 11.49 -3.69 -8.16
CA ASP A 167 12.88 -3.26 -8.28
C ASP A 167 13.63 -3.48 -6.98
N MET A 168 12.95 -3.28 -5.86
CA MET A 168 13.51 -3.31 -4.53
C MET A 168 12.63 -4.14 -3.58
N MET A 169 13.25 -4.65 -2.53
CA MET A 169 12.56 -5.34 -1.43
C MET A 169 12.93 -4.71 -0.09
N PHE A 170 11.96 -4.51 0.77
CA PHE A 170 12.22 -4.32 2.19
C PHE A 170 12.07 -5.64 2.93
N CYS A 171 13.16 -6.10 3.54
CA CYS A 171 13.32 -7.48 3.99
C CYS A 171 13.72 -7.58 5.45
N LEU A 172 13.16 -8.55 6.17
CA LEU A 172 13.60 -8.92 7.49
C LEU A 172 14.61 -10.08 7.40
N VAL A 173 15.77 -9.89 8.05
CA VAL A 173 16.86 -10.86 8.05
C VAL A 173 17.42 -11.05 9.46
N ARG A 174 17.99 -12.24 9.72
CA ARG A 174 18.64 -12.58 10.98
C ARG A 174 20.10 -12.15 10.95
N THR A 175 20.44 -11.08 11.68
CA THR A 175 21.82 -10.57 11.79
C THR A 175 22.51 -10.98 13.08
N GLU A 176 21.74 -11.29 14.14
CA GLU A 176 22.25 -11.69 15.47
C GLU A 176 21.64 -13.04 15.86
N PRO A 177 22.23 -14.17 15.43
CA PRO A 177 21.63 -15.50 15.67
C PRO A 177 21.56 -15.89 17.16
N ASP A 178 22.49 -15.39 17.97
CA ASP A 178 22.59 -15.70 19.42
C ASP A 178 21.73 -14.77 20.29
N ALA A 179 21.15 -13.73 19.71
CA ALA A 179 20.28 -12.80 20.45
C ALA A 179 18.86 -13.38 20.64
N PRO A 180 18.10 -12.90 21.63
CA PRO A 180 16.66 -13.21 21.72
C PRO A 180 15.97 -12.93 20.39
N LYS A 181 15.02 -13.80 19.98
CA LYS A 181 14.49 -13.84 18.60
C LYS A 181 14.05 -12.48 18.04
N HIS A 182 13.46 -11.61 18.85
CA HIS A 182 13.03 -10.26 18.42
C HIS A 182 14.19 -9.25 18.32
N LYS A 183 15.32 -9.50 18.98
CA LYS A 183 16.50 -8.62 19.00
C LYS A 183 17.58 -9.03 17.99
N GLY A 184 17.37 -10.13 17.30
CA GLY A 184 18.32 -10.65 16.31
C GLY A 184 17.95 -10.34 14.86
N ILE A 185 16.93 -9.54 14.63
CA ILE A 185 16.38 -9.21 13.30
C ILE A 185 16.82 -7.82 12.89
N SER A 186 17.22 -7.67 11.63
CA SER A 186 17.42 -6.37 10.98
C SER A 186 16.47 -6.19 9.80
N TYR A 187 16.17 -4.93 9.51
CA TYR A 187 15.35 -4.54 8.37
C TYR A 187 16.27 -3.97 7.29
N VAL A 188 16.28 -4.58 6.11
CA VAL A 188 17.25 -4.29 5.05
C VAL A 188 16.55 -3.99 3.74
N LEU A 189 17.05 -3.00 3.00
CA LEU A 189 16.61 -2.68 1.65
C LEU A 189 17.49 -3.44 0.65
N ILE A 190 16.87 -4.22 -0.24
CA ILE A 190 17.57 -5.14 -1.16
C ILE A 190 17.18 -4.79 -2.60
N ASP A 191 18.17 -4.62 -3.48
CA ASP A 191 17.93 -4.53 -4.93
C ASP A 191 17.59 -5.92 -5.45
N MET A 192 16.40 -6.06 -6.04
CA MET A 192 15.89 -7.34 -6.57
C MET A 192 16.64 -7.84 -7.81
N ASN A 193 17.48 -6.98 -8.43
CA ASN A 193 18.36 -7.36 -9.53
C ASN A 193 19.74 -7.87 -9.05
N SER A 194 19.96 -7.92 -7.72
CA SER A 194 21.24 -8.42 -7.17
C SER A 194 21.51 -9.86 -7.59
N PRO A 195 22.75 -10.22 -7.96
CA PRO A 195 23.12 -11.60 -8.20
C PRO A 195 22.77 -12.51 -7.01
N GLY A 196 22.25 -13.69 -7.30
CA GLY A 196 21.87 -14.67 -6.27
C GLY A 196 20.41 -14.59 -5.82
N ILE A 197 19.62 -13.66 -6.36
CA ILE A 197 18.17 -13.62 -6.14
C ILE A 197 17.45 -14.41 -7.22
N GLU A 198 16.60 -15.36 -6.81
CA GLU A 198 15.70 -16.10 -7.69
C GLU A 198 14.26 -15.89 -7.23
N VAL A 199 13.39 -15.42 -8.13
CA VAL A 199 11.96 -15.22 -7.88
C VAL A 199 11.16 -16.30 -8.56
N ARG A 200 10.34 -17.06 -7.81
CA ARG A 200 9.45 -18.10 -8.32
C ARG A 200 8.00 -17.76 -8.05
N PRO A 201 7.21 -17.44 -9.09
CA PRO A 201 5.79 -17.17 -8.93
C PRO A 201 5.02 -18.38 -8.39
N LEU A 202 4.11 -18.13 -7.44
CA LEU A 202 3.19 -19.13 -6.89
C LEU A 202 1.83 -19.01 -7.56
N MET A 203 1.44 -20.05 -8.28
CA MET A 203 0.13 -20.13 -8.90
C MET A 203 -0.93 -20.42 -7.85
N THR A 204 -1.88 -19.51 -7.68
CA THR A 204 -3.03 -19.69 -6.78
C THR A 204 -4.13 -20.52 -7.43
N MET A 205 -5.09 -21.00 -6.65
CA MET A 205 -6.25 -21.75 -7.15
C MET A 205 -7.14 -20.95 -8.12
N THR A 206 -6.99 -19.63 -8.16
CA THR A 206 -7.67 -18.75 -9.11
C THR A 206 -6.97 -18.65 -10.46
N GLY A 207 -5.81 -19.32 -10.63
CA GLY A 207 -5.00 -19.27 -11.85
C GLY A 207 -4.14 -18.01 -11.98
N HIS A 208 -4.00 -17.20 -10.91
CA HIS A 208 -3.15 -16.02 -10.88
C HIS A 208 -1.91 -16.26 -10.04
N ALA A 209 -0.77 -15.70 -10.46
CA ALA A 209 0.50 -15.74 -9.75
C ALA A 209 0.74 -14.39 -9.04
N GLU A 210 -0.01 -14.13 -7.97
CA GLU A 210 0.07 -12.89 -7.21
C GLU A 210 1.20 -12.90 -6.19
N PHE A 211 1.54 -14.09 -5.69
CA PHE A 211 2.57 -14.29 -4.67
C PHE A 211 3.78 -14.98 -5.26
N ASN A 212 4.92 -14.84 -4.57
CA ASN A 212 6.17 -15.45 -4.99
C ASN A 212 6.92 -16.07 -3.80
N GLU A 213 7.72 -17.08 -4.11
CA GLU A 213 8.90 -17.43 -3.35
C GLU A 213 10.09 -16.62 -3.85
N VAL A 214 10.93 -16.17 -2.93
CA VAL A 214 12.17 -15.45 -3.25
C VAL A 214 13.31 -16.13 -2.53
N PHE A 215 14.27 -16.64 -3.30
CA PHE A 215 15.46 -17.31 -2.78
C PHE A 215 16.66 -16.37 -2.82
N PHE A 216 17.47 -16.42 -1.79
CA PHE A 216 18.71 -15.66 -1.65
C PHE A 216 19.87 -16.63 -1.51
N THR A 217 20.83 -16.55 -2.43
CA THR A 217 22.08 -17.33 -2.40
C THR A 217 23.25 -16.36 -2.52
N ASP A 218 23.95 -16.15 -1.40
CA ASP A 218 25.09 -15.26 -1.27
C ASP A 218 24.84 -13.83 -1.80
N VAL A 219 23.63 -13.31 -1.59
CA VAL A 219 23.24 -11.97 -2.02
C VAL A 219 23.96 -10.90 -1.20
N ARG A 220 24.70 -10.03 -1.87
CA ARG A 220 25.45 -8.95 -1.22
C ARG A 220 24.62 -7.69 -1.15
N VAL A 221 24.53 -7.11 0.06
CA VAL A 221 23.78 -5.88 0.33
C VAL A 221 24.65 -4.96 1.20
N PRO A 222 24.90 -3.70 0.78
CA PRO A 222 25.67 -2.76 1.57
C PRO A 222 25.08 -2.53 2.97
N LYS A 223 25.93 -2.38 3.99
CA LYS A 223 25.51 -2.20 5.38
C LYS A 223 24.66 -0.95 5.62
N ASN A 224 24.82 0.08 4.82
CA ASN A 224 24.04 1.31 4.90
C ASN A 224 22.57 1.14 4.44
N GLN A 225 22.23 -0.04 3.88
CA GLN A 225 20.85 -0.38 3.52
C GLN A 225 20.03 -0.93 4.70
N ILE A 226 20.56 -0.98 5.91
CA ILE A 226 19.76 -1.21 7.14
C ILE A 226 18.91 0.03 7.43
N VAL A 227 17.60 -0.17 7.65
CA VAL A 227 16.71 0.85 8.19
C VAL A 227 16.70 0.75 9.72
N GLY A 228 16.94 1.86 10.39
CA GLY A 228 17.17 1.87 11.84
C GLY A 228 18.55 1.32 12.20
N LYS A 229 18.63 0.55 13.30
CA LYS A 229 19.88 -0.05 13.76
C LYS A 229 19.88 -1.56 13.57
N ARG A 230 21.08 -2.11 13.40
CA ARG A 230 21.29 -3.56 13.36
C ARG A 230 20.73 -4.22 14.63
N GLY A 231 19.94 -5.29 14.48
CA GLY A 231 19.25 -5.98 15.57
C GLY A 231 17.93 -5.35 16.01
N GLU A 232 17.57 -4.15 15.53
CA GLU A 232 16.32 -3.45 15.86
C GLU A 232 15.24 -3.59 14.77
N GLY A 233 15.44 -4.44 13.78
CA GLY A 233 14.52 -4.62 12.64
C GLY A 233 13.10 -5.05 13.07
N TRP A 234 12.95 -5.69 14.22
CA TRP A 234 11.61 -5.98 14.75
C TRP A 234 10.82 -4.72 15.09
N TYR A 235 11.47 -3.71 15.65
CA TYR A 235 10.86 -2.41 15.91
C TYR A 235 10.43 -1.73 14.59
N VAL A 236 11.34 -1.71 13.59
CA VAL A 236 11.04 -1.16 12.27
C VAL A 236 9.89 -1.90 11.58
N ALA A 237 9.88 -3.24 11.68
CA ALA A 237 8.79 -4.06 11.14
C ALA A 237 7.43 -3.71 11.76
N ASN A 238 7.37 -3.50 13.08
CA ASN A 238 6.14 -3.11 13.74
C ASN A 238 5.64 -1.72 13.30
N ALA A 239 6.54 -0.75 13.10
CA ALA A 239 6.20 0.54 12.51
C ALA A 239 5.59 0.35 11.11
N THR A 240 6.25 -0.42 10.23
CA THR A 240 5.76 -0.76 8.89
C THR A 240 4.37 -1.42 8.93
N LEU A 241 4.16 -2.40 9.82
CA LEU A 241 2.87 -3.10 9.96
C LEU A 241 1.76 -2.21 10.53
N THR A 242 2.11 -1.15 11.27
CA THR A 242 1.12 -0.15 11.71
C THR A 242 0.56 0.61 10.51
N HIS A 243 1.38 0.95 9.54
CA HIS A 243 0.95 1.58 8.30
C HIS A 243 0.15 0.61 7.41
N GLU A 244 0.51 -0.67 7.39
CA GLU A 244 -0.24 -1.71 6.66
C GLU A 244 -1.69 -1.82 7.12
N ARG A 245 -1.95 -1.71 8.42
CA ARG A 245 -3.31 -1.78 8.98
C ARG A 245 -4.24 -0.72 8.40
N GLY A 246 -3.72 0.45 8.04
CA GLY A 246 -4.46 1.51 7.36
C GLY A 246 -4.92 1.15 5.94
N MET A 247 -4.34 0.12 5.33
CA MET A 247 -4.73 -0.37 3.99
C MET A 247 -5.92 -1.35 4.04
N LEU A 248 -6.26 -1.87 5.22
CA LEU A 248 -7.35 -2.83 5.40
C LEU A 248 -8.66 -2.11 5.67
N GLY A 249 -9.72 -2.50 4.95
CA GLY A 249 -11.08 -2.07 5.28
C GLY A 249 -11.46 -0.67 4.80
N ASP A 250 -11.01 -0.26 3.60
CA ASP A 250 -11.43 1.02 3.01
C ASP A 250 -12.98 1.10 2.94
N PRO A 251 -13.61 2.03 3.69
CA PRO A 251 -15.06 2.20 3.70
C PRO A 251 -15.61 2.61 2.34
N ASN A 252 -14.80 3.28 1.48
CA ASN A 252 -15.24 3.68 0.15
C ASN A 252 -15.41 2.47 -0.79
N GLN A 253 -14.55 1.45 -0.68
CA GLN A 253 -14.77 0.20 -1.43
C GLN A 253 -16.09 -0.48 -1.02
N SER A 254 -16.38 -0.52 0.27
CA SER A 254 -17.64 -1.08 0.78
C SER A 254 -18.84 -0.27 0.29
N ALA A 255 -18.75 1.05 0.26
CA ALA A 255 -19.79 1.94 -0.25
C ALA A 255 -20.00 1.76 -1.77
N THR A 256 -18.93 1.65 -2.55
CA THR A 256 -19.00 1.39 -4.00
C THR A 256 -19.70 0.07 -4.28
N ARG A 257 -19.30 -1.01 -3.59
CA ARG A 257 -19.95 -2.32 -3.71
C ARG A 257 -21.42 -2.31 -3.32
N LEU A 258 -21.78 -1.55 -2.29
CA LEU A 258 -23.18 -1.36 -1.90
C LEU A 258 -23.99 -0.69 -3.00
N ASN A 259 -23.44 0.36 -3.63
CA ASN A 259 -24.11 1.04 -4.73
C ASN A 259 -24.28 0.12 -5.95
N GLU A 260 -23.27 -0.68 -6.31
CA GLU A 260 -23.37 -1.70 -7.35
C GLU A 260 -24.53 -2.70 -7.08
N ILE A 261 -24.68 -3.13 -5.81
CA ILE A 261 -25.78 -4.02 -5.40
C ILE A 261 -27.13 -3.30 -5.55
N ILE A 262 -27.22 -2.03 -5.14
CA ILE A 262 -28.45 -1.23 -5.27
C ILE A 262 -28.84 -1.09 -6.75
N GLU A 263 -27.89 -0.74 -7.61
CA GLU A 263 -28.11 -0.62 -9.06
C GLU A 263 -28.57 -1.94 -9.66
N LEU A 264 -27.91 -3.05 -9.31
CA LEU A 264 -28.30 -4.39 -9.74
C LEU A 264 -29.73 -4.70 -9.32
N MET A 265 -30.11 -4.47 -8.05
CA MET A 265 -31.46 -4.70 -7.54
C MET A 265 -32.54 -3.80 -8.17
N GLN A 266 -32.14 -2.62 -8.67
CA GLN A 266 -33.04 -1.73 -9.41
C GLN A 266 -33.23 -2.16 -10.88
N GLN A 267 -32.27 -2.88 -11.45
CA GLN A 267 -32.30 -3.33 -12.85
C GLN A 267 -32.94 -4.71 -12.97
N GLU A 268 -32.53 -5.64 -12.10
CA GLU A 268 -32.94 -7.06 -12.19
C GLU A 268 -34.38 -7.28 -11.68
N THR A 269 -35.05 -8.27 -12.30
CA THR A 269 -36.41 -8.66 -11.98
C THR A 269 -36.51 -10.16 -11.72
N ILE A 270 -37.35 -10.54 -10.74
CA ILE A 270 -37.77 -11.94 -10.52
C ILE A 270 -39.32 -11.98 -10.60
N ASN A 271 -39.85 -12.85 -11.44
CA ASN A 271 -41.30 -12.97 -11.68
C ASN A 271 -41.98 -11.64 -12.11
N GLY A 272 -41.23 -10.78 -12.84
CA GLY A 272 -41.77 -9.48 -13.30
C GLY A 272 -41.69 -8.34 -12.28
N GLU A 273 -41.21 -8.60 -11.07
CA GLU A 273 -41.01 -7.58 -10.04
C GLU A 273 -39.52 -7.28 -9.80
N LYS A 274 -39.15 -6.01 -9.69
CA LYS A 274 -37.79 -5.58 -9.41
C LYS A 274 -37.32 -6.11 -8.05
N LEU A 275 -36.08 -6.57 -7.95
CA LEU A 275 -35.49 -7.09 -6.72
C LEU A 275 -35.56 -6.10 -5.57
N ILE A 276 -35.39 -4.80 -5.86
CA ILE A 276 -35.43 -3.73 -4.85
C ILE A 276 -36.81 -3.62 -4.16
N ASN A 277 -37.89 -4.05 -4.83
CA ASN A 277 -39.26 -4.00 -4.29
C ASN A 277 -39.58 -5.20 -3.39
N ASN A 278 -38.78 -6.27 -3.44
CA ASN A 278 -38.98 -7.44 -2.60
C ASN A 278 -38.63 -7.12 -1.14
N PRO A 279 -39.57 -7.23 -0.19
CA PRO A 279 -39.35 -6.80 1.18
C PRO A 279 -38.26 -7.57 1.93
N VAL A 280 -38.01 -8.85 1.56
CA VAL A 280 -36.95 -9.66 2.16
C VAL A 280 -35.58 -9.18 1.70
N HIS A 281 -35.43 -8.87 0.41
CA HIS A 281 -34.17 -8.37 -0.15
C HIS A 281 -33.92 -6.94 0.32
N LEU A 282 -34.95 -6.11 0.38
CA LEU A 282 -34.84 -4.73 0.87
C LEU A 282 -34.42 -4.69 2.35
N ASP A 283 -34.96 -5.54 3.22
CA ASP A 283 -34.57 -5.64 4.64
C ASP A 283 -33.07 -6.00 4.76
N ARG A 284 -32.60 -6.96 3.96
CA ARG A 284 -31.18 -7.34 3.93
C ARG A 284 -30.28 -6.18 3.44
N LEU A 285 -30.73 -5.49 2.41
CA LEU A 285 -30.03 -4.33 1.86
C LEU A 285 -29.90 -3.21 2.90
N MET A 286 -30.99 -2.88 3.60
CA MET A 286 -31.00 -1.86 4.65
C MET A 286 -30.04 -2.20 5.81
N LYS A 287 -30.00 -3.46 6.23
CA LYS A 287 -29.06 -3.95 7.24
C LYS A 287 -27.60 -3.85 6.77
N LEU A 288 -27.34 -4.17 5.51
CA LEU A 288 -26.01 -4.03 4.92
C LEU A 288 -25.60 -2.55 4.82
N GLN A 289 -26.51 -1.69 4.35
CA GLN A 289 -26.28 -0.26 4.26
C GLN A 289 -25.95 0.37 5.62
N ALA A 290 -26.69 -0.01 6.67
CA ALA A 290 -26.41 0.47 8.02
C ALA A 290 -24.99 0.10 8.49
N ARG A 291 -24.52 -1.13 8.18
CA ARG A 291 -23.16 -1.57 8.51
C ARG A 291 -22.10 -0.79 7.73
N VAL A 292 -22.31 -0.61 6.42
CA VAL A 292 -21.36 0.14 5.56
C VAL A 292 -21.25 1.59 6.01
N LEU A 293 -22.39 2.25 6.32
CA LEU A 293 -22.39 3.61 6.83
C LEU A 293 -21.70 3.72 8.21
N SER A 294 -21.89 2.72 9.08
CA SER A 294 -21.20 2.68 10.37
C SER A 294 -19.68 2.62 10.22
N LEU A 295 -19.17 1.84 9.25
CA LEU A 295 -17.73 1.80 8.96
C LEU A 295 -17.19 3.17 8.56
N SER A 296 -17.93 3.95 7.78
CA SER A 296 -17.51 5.29 7.37
C SER A 296 -17.37 6.27 8.54
N LEU A 297 -18.11 6.04 9.64
CA LEU A 297 -18.06 6.86 10.85
C LEU A 297 -16.91 6.49 11.81
N ILE A 298 -16.46 5.23 11.78
CA ILE A 298 -15.34 4.76 12.63
C ILE A 298 -14.02 5.41 12.18
N HIS A 299 -13.89 5.77 10.92
CA HIS A 299 -12.68 6.38 10.34
C HIS A 299 -12.68 7.92 10.38
N ILE A 300 -13.63 8.54 11.07
CA ILE A 300 -13.66 9.97 11.40
C ILE A 300 -13.08 10.19 12.79
#